data_94515e051b4be3c64ae3a8d2540de08e
#
_entry.id   94515e051b4be3c64ae3a8d2540de08e
#
_cell.length_a   1.000
_cell.length_b   1.000
_cell.length_c   1.000
_cell.angle_alpha   90.00
_cell.angle_beta   90.00
_cell.angle_gamma   90.00
#
_symmetry.space_group_name_H-M   'P 1'
#
loop_
_entity.id
_entity.type
_entity.pdbx_description
1 polymer ?
#
loop_
_entity_poly.entity_id
_entity_poly.type
_entity_poly.pdbx_seq_one_letter_code
_entity_poly.pdbx_strand_id
1 'polypeptide(L)'
;MTGVVWILVAAVAFAVGLAVGCRWMRSRVAEPEESVSPTPGPAIGDLLERVFGSTDEGLVVVDRSGSVVLANARARELGVVQDGKPDARAAAACAQVRQRGVPVAVDLSPLDPRGRRPAAVLAHVRPLGDGHTMVEAADTSDAVRLEATRRDFVANVSHELKTPVGAVGLLAEAILDAADDADEVRRFGTKIVREANRLGNLVTELIALSRLTGAEGLPELSIVDVDEVVSETLARTRLSAEAARIEIIVDRAIGLEVEGDQTLLVTALCNLVENAIAYSPPEASVSVSRRQVGDTVEIAVTDRGIGIAPEHQKRVFERFFRVDPARSRATGGTGLGLAIVKHVLANHGGEVRIWSRPGTGSTFTMRLPLLVEETDEPAESVPAHLGGTR
;
A
#
# COMPACT_ATOMS: atom_id res chain seq x y z
N MET A 1 -55.92 -23.56 39.23
CA MET A 1 -56.44 -22.19 39.52
C MET A 1 -55.40 -21.17 39.94
N THR A 2 -54.13 -21.51 40.04
CA THR A 2 -53.06 -20.61 40.49
C THR A 2 -52.46 -19.70 39.38
N GLY A 3 -52.57 -20.04 38.11
CA GLY A 3 -51.94 -19.25 37.03
C GLY A 3 -52.73 -17.95 36.65
N VAL A 4 -54.06 -17.98 36.80
CA VAL A 4 -54.89 -16.82 36.44
C VAL A 4 -54.78 -15.68 37.45
N VAL A 5 -54.54 -16.00 38.73
CA VAL A 5 -54.33 -15.00 39.78
C VAL A 5 -53.05 -14.19 39.58
N TRP A 6 -51.96 -14.83 39.11
CA TRP A 6 -50.69 -14.15 38.87
C TRP A 6 -50.73 -13.21 37.64
N ILE A 7 -51.51 -13.55 36.64
CA ILE A 7 -51.69 -12.68 35.46
C ILE A 7 -52.51 -11.44 35.85
N LEU A 8 -53.56 -11.60 36.68
CA LEU A 8 -54.34 -10.48 37.16
C LEU A 8 -53.54 -9.53 38.08
N VAL A 9 -52.66 -10.07 38.95
CA VAL A 9 -51.78 -9.27 39.78
C VAL A 9 -50.75 -8.50 38.94
N ALA A 10 -50.18 -9.13 37.90
CA ALA A 10 -49.25 -8.47 37.00
C ALA A 10 -49.93 -7.36 36.19
N ALA A 11 -51.14 -7.56 35.74
CA ALA A 11 -51.94 -6.57 34.98
C ALA A 11 -52.29 -5.36 35.84
N VAL A 12 -52.66 -5.57 37.12
CA VAL A 12 -52.97 -4.48 38.07
C VAL A 12 -51.70 -3.71 38.44
N ALA A 13 -50.58 -4.39 38.67
CA ALA A 13 -49.30 -3.72 38.94
C ALA A 13 -48.83 -2.87 37.75
N PHE A 14 -49.02 -3.34 36.52
CA PHE A 14 -48.69 -2.60 35.30
C PHE A 14 -49.58 -1.38 35.11
N ALA A 15 -50.89 -1.50 35.35
CA ALA A 15 -51.85 -0.39 35.28
C ALA A 15 -51.59 0.69 36.34
N VAL A 16 -51.23 0.30 37.56
CA VAL A 16 -50.85 1.23 38.64
C VAL A 16 -49.54 1.93 38.32
N GLY A 17 -48.53 1.20 37.76
CA GLY A 17 -47.27 1.76 37.33
C GLY A 17 -47.44 2.79 36.22
N LEU A 18 -48.33 2.51 35.25
CA LEU A 18 -48.67 3.42 34.16
C LEU A 18 -49.42 4.68 34.65
N ALA A 19 -50.36 4.53 35.61
CA ALA A 19 -51.11 5.64 36.20
C ALA A 19 -50.19 6.55 37.06
N VAL A 20 -49.28 6.00 37.83
CA VAL A 20 -48.28 6.76 38.63
C VAL A 20 -47.28 7.43 37.70
N GLY A 21 -46.79 6.74 36.64
CA GLY A 21 -45.90 7.31 35.65
C GLY A 21 -46.51 8.50 34.91
N CYS A 22 -47.77 8.37 34.45
CA CYS A 22 -48.51 9.45 33.81
C CYS A 22 -48.79 10.63 34.75
N ARG A 23 -49.04 10.37 36.05
CA ARG A 23 -49.28 11.43 37.03
C ARG A 23 -47.97 12.17 37.38
N TRP A 24 -46.82 11.44 37.45
CA TRP A 24 -45.51 12.02 37.70
C TRP A 24 -45.01 12.84 36.48
N MET A 25 -45.38 12.41 35.29
CA MET A 25 -45.07 13.14 34.06
C MET A 25 -45.89 14.42 33.90
N ARG A 26 -47.17 14.41 34.42
CA ARG A 26 -48.03 15.62 34.44
C ARG A 26 -47.64 16.65 35.50
N SER A 27 -46.96 16.27 36.58
CA SER A 27 -46.54 17.21 37.65
C SER A 27 -45.21 17.91 37.35
N ARG A 28 -44.54 17.61 36.24
CA ARG A 28 -43.32 18.31 35.78
C ARG A 28 -43.56 19.35 34.68
N VAL A 29 -44.82 19.58 34.33
CA VAL A 29 -45.18 20.57 33.32
C VAL A 29 -45.85 21.78 34.00
N ALA A 30 -45.07 22.59 34.68
CA ALA A 30 -45.50 23.96 35.05
C ALA A 30 -44.28 24.79 35.47
N GLU A 31 -43.39 25.09 34.56
CA GLU A 31 -42.64 26.35 34.55
C GLU A 31 -42.79 26.93 33.14
N PRO A 32 -43.10 28.22 32.96
CA PRO A 32 -43.18 28.85 31.66
C PRO A 32 -41.77 29.03 31.12
N GLU A 33 -41.30 28.05 30.33
CA GLU A 33 -40.13 28.21 29.51
C GLU A 33 -40.43 29.33 28.48
N GLU A 34 -39.57 30.35 28.48
CA GLU A 34 -39.43 31.30 27.39
C GLU A 34 -39.49 30.55 26.07
N SER A 35 -40.41 30.95 25.20
CA SER A 35 -40.56 30.37 23.85
C SER A 35 -39.30 30.59 23.02
N VAL A 36 -38.31 29.68 23.18
CA VAL A 36 -37.30 29.50 22.17
C VAL A 36 -38.02 28.84 20.99
N SER A 37 -38.31 29.63 19.99
CA SER A 37 -38.79 29.14 18.70
C SER A 37 -37.85 28.01 18.26
N PRO A 38 -38.35 26.79 18.01
CA PRO A 38 -37.50 25.74 17.47
C PRO A 38 -36.97 26.26 16.13
N THR A 39 -35.65 26.45 16.06
CA THR A 39 -35.00 26.68 14.77
C THR A 39 -35.44 25.53 13.87
N PRO A 40 -36.14 25.78 12.76
CA PRO A 40 -36.59 24.70 11.89
C PRO A 40 -35.36 23.90 11.51
N GLY A 41 -35.31 22.62 11.94
CA GLY A 41 -34.27 21.70 11.50
C GLY A 41 -34.24 21.69 9.97
N PRO A 42 -33.10 21.37 9.36
CA PRO A 42 -32.96 21.34 7.90
C PRO A 42 -34.11 20.51 7.32
N ALA A 43 -34.80 21.03 6.31
CA ALA A 43 -35.86 20.30 5.62
C ALA A 43 -35.29 18.96 5.11
N ILE A 44 -36.10 17.89 5.12
CA ILE A 44 -35.67 16.57 4.62
C ILE A 44 -35.06 16.71 3.23
N GLY A 45 -35.58 17.61 2.37
CA GLY A 45 -35.02 17.92 1.07
C GLY A 45 -33.58 18.42 1.13
N ASP A 46 -33.27 19.34 2.07
CA ASP A 46 -31.92 19.89 2.23
C ASP A 46 -30.93 18.80 2.74
N LEU A 47 -31.39 17.90 3.58
CA LEU A 47 -30.58 16.76 4.05
C LEU A 47 -30.31 15.78 2.90
N LEU A 48 -31.32 15.45 2.11
CA LEU A 48 -31.18 14.59 0.95
C LEU A 48 -30.23 15.20 -0.09
N GLU A 49 -30.31 16.50 -0.35
CA GLU A 49 -29.43 17.20 -1.27
C GLU A 49 -27.97 17.20 -0.76
N ARG A 50 -27.76 17.39 0.55
CA ARG A 50 -26.43 17.27 1.15
C ARG A 50 -25.86 15.86 1.06
N VAL A 51 -26.66 14.84 1.39
CA VAL A 51 -26.24 13.43 1.27
C VAL A 51 -25.91 13.10 -0.19
N PHE A 52 -26.79 13.51 -1.12
CA PHE A 52 -26.57 13.30 -2.55
C PHE A 52 -25.30 14.02 -3.08
N GLY A 53 -25.00 15.20 -2.54
CA GLY A 53 -23.81 15.97 -2.90
C GLY A 53 -22.51 15.50 -2.23
N SER A 54 -22.59 14.79 -1.10
CA SER A 54 -21.42 14.38 -0.31
C SER A 54 -20.92 12.97 -0.60
N THR A 55 -21.61 12.21 -1.47
CA THR A 55 -21.15 10.87 -1.85
C THR A 55 -19.94 10.92 -2.77
N ASP A 56 -19.01 10.00 -2.57
CA ASP A 56 -17.84 9.81 -3.45
C ASP A 56 -18.22 9.16 -4.79
N GLU A 57 -19.47 8.72 -4.94
CA GLU A 57 -20.02 8.13 -6.15
C GLU A 57 -20.76 9.17 -7.00
N GLY A 58 -20.65 9.02 -8.31
CA GLY A 58 -21.41 9.80 -9.28
C GLY A 58 -22.84 9.30 -9.37
N LEU A 59 -23.80 10.06 -8.85
CA LEU A 59 -25.22 9.71 -8.87
C LEU A 59 -25.98 10.51 -9.91
N VAL A 60 -26.75 9.81 -10.76
CA VAL A 60 -27.61 10.41 -11.79
C VAL A 60 -28.97 9.75 -11.78
N VAL A 61 -30.03 10.54 -11.79
CA VAL A 61 -31.40 10.09 -11.99
C VAL A 61 -31.85 10.51 -13.39
N VAL A 62 -32.33 9.54 -14.16
CA VAL A 62 -32.78 9.74 -15.54
C VAL A 62 -34.26 9.39 -15.60
N ASP A 63 -35.10 10.23 -16.24
CA ASP A 63 -36.52 10.03 -16.40
C ASP A 63 -36.88 9.07 -17.54
N ARG A 64 -38.20 8.93 -17.79
CA ARG A 64 -38.73 8.08 -18.89
C ARG A 64 -38.29 8.58 -20.27
N SER A 65 -38.06 9.87 -20.44
CA SER A 65 -37.64 10.47 -21.71
C SER A 65 -36.14 10.29 -21.99
N GLY A 66 -35.37 9.86 -20.99
CA GLY A 66 -33.90 9.80 -21.05
C GLY A 66 -33.22 11.09 -20.63
N SER A 67 -33.96 12.05 -20.07
CA SER A 67 -33.43 13.33 -19.60
C SER A 67 -32.91 13.19 -18.17
N VAL A 68 -31.81 13.91 -17.85
CA VAL A 68 -31.26 13.97 -16.49
C VAL A 68 -32.15 14.82 -15.61
N VAL A 69 -32.74 14.21 -14.58
CA VAL A 69 -33.53 14.90 -13.56
C VAL A 69 -32.66 15.41 -12.42
N LEU A 70 -31.69 14.61 -12.02
CA LEU A 70 -30.79 14.93 -10.92
C LEU A 70 -29.40 14.38 -11.21
N ALA A 71 -28.35 15.15 -10.93
CA ALA A 71 -26.95 14.70 -11.04
C ALA A 71 -26.09 15.46 -10.03
N ASN A 72 -25.31 14.72 -9.24
CA ASN A 72 -24.37 15.34 -8.31
C ASN A 72 -23.11 15.85 -9.04
N ALA A 73 -22.24 16.58 -8.30
CA ALA A 73 -20.99 17.11 -8.84
C ALA A 73 -20.06 15.97 -9.32
N ARG A 74 -20.01 14.89 -8.54
CA ARG A 74 -19.17 13.74 -8.82
C ARG A 74 -19.53 13.03 -10.13
N ALA A 75 -20.80 12.93 -10.48
CA ALA A 75 -21.24 12.38 -11.77
C ALA A 75 -20.71 13.17 -12.98
N ARG A 76 -20.59 14.50 -12.84
CA ARG A 76 -20.01 15.35 -13.89
C ARG A 76 -18.50 15.18 -13.99
N GLU A 77 -17.80 15.09 -12.85
CA GLU A 77 -16.36 14.83 -12.78
C GLU A 77 -16.01 13.46 -13.40
N LEU A 78 -16.83 12.43 -13.14
CA LEU A 78 -16.67 11.09 -13.70
C LEU A 78 -17.08 11.01 -15.19
N GLY A 79 -17.65 12.08 -15.74
CA GLY A 79 -18.06 12.12 -17.14
C GLY A 79 -19.35 11.36 -17.45
N VAL A 80 -20.11 10.97 -16.41
CA VAL A 80 -21.42 10.29 -16.56
C VAL A 80 -22.46 11.22 -17.17
N VAL A 81 -22.33 12.51 -16.89
CA VAL A 81 -23.17 13.57 -17.46
C VAL A 81 -22.27 14.63 -18.11
N GLN A 82 -22.53 14.93 -19.39
CA GLN A 82 -21.86 15.97 -20.15
C GLN A 82 -22.91 16.85 -20.81
N ASP A 83 -22.79 18.16 -20.68
CA ASP A 83 -23.74 19.15 -21.24
C ASP A 83 -25.22 18.88 -20.89
N GLY A 84 -25.46 18.40 -19.64
CA GLY A 84 -26.81 18.08 -19.15
C GLY A 84 -27.42 16.80 -19.70
N LYS A 85 -26.66 16.00 -20.46
CA LYS A 85 -27.09 14.72 -21.01
C LYS A 85 -26.28 13.57 -20.42
N PRO A 86 -26.85 12.37 -20.22
CA PRO A 86 -26.10 11.22 -19.79
C PRO A 86 -25.14 10.75 -20.91
N ASP A 87 -23.99 10.16 -20.54
CA ASP A 87 -23.11 9.47 -21.50
C ASP A 87 -23.94 8.49 -22.35
N ALA A 88 -23.61 8.34 -23.62
CA ALA A 88 -24.36 7.50 -24.56
C ALA A 88 -24.50 6.04 -24.10
N ARG A 89 -23.45 5.48 -23.45
CA ARG A 89 -23.45 4.12 -22.90
C ARG A 89 -24.39 4.02 -21.69
N ALA A 90 -24.35 5.03 -20.81
CA ALA A 90 -25.24 5.14 -19.66
C ALA A 90 -26.70 5.28 -20.12
N ALA A 91 -26.98 6.11 -21.13
CA ALA A 91 -28.32 6.28 -21.70
C ALA A 91 -28.85 4.96 -22.30
N ALA A 92 -28.03 4.22 -23.04
CA ALA A 92 -28.38 2.91 -23.59
C ALA A 92 -28.67 1.90 -22.45
N ALA A 93 -27.87 1.87 -21.40
CA ALA A 93 -28.07 1.02 -20.23
C ALA A 93 -29.38 1.39 -19.50
N CYS A 94 -29.68 2.68 -19.32
CA CYS A 94 -30.98 3.14 -18.77
C CYS A 94 -32.16 2.65 -19.58
N ALA A 95 -32.08 2.72 -20.91
CA ALA A 95 -33.15 2.20 -21.80
C ALA A 95 -33.33 0.69 -21.64
N GLN A 96 -32.25 -0.07 -21.56
CA GLN A 96 -32.28 -1.52 -21.33
C GLN A 96 -32.89 -1.88 -19.98
N VAL A 97 -32.49 -1.17 -18.89
CA VAL A 97 -33.07 -1.38 -17.56
C VAL A 97 -34.57 -1.08 -17.52
N ARG A 98 -35.00 0.00 -18.17
CA ARG A 98 -36.47 0.30 -18.28
C ARG A 98 -37.25 -0.78 -18.98
N GLN A 99 -36.69 -1.40 -20.01
CA GLN A 99 -37.35 -2.48 -20.74
C GLN A 99 -37.39 -3.80 -19.99
N ARG A 100 -36.30 -4.15 -19.31
CA ARG A 100 -36.12 -5.48 -18.69
C ARG A 100 -36.41 -5.51 -17.19
N GLY A 101 -36.36 -4.35 -16.51
CA GLY A 101 -36.52 -4.25 -15.05
C GLY A 101 -35.34 -4.81 -14.25
N VAL A 102 -34.25 -5.20 -14.89
CA VAL A 102 -33.08 -5.84 -14.26
C VAL A 102 -31.91 -4.85 -14.26
N PRO A 103 -31.19 -4.69 -13.11
CA PRO A 103 -30.01 -3.86 -13.05
C PRO A 103 -28.90 -4.30 -14.04
N VAL A 104 -28.16 -3.34 -14.58
CA VAL A 104 -27.07 -3.57 -15.55
C VAL A 104 -25.84 -2.80 -15.11
N ALA A 105 -24.66 -3.43 -15.17
CA ALA A 105 -23.37 -2.75 -15.04
C ALA A 105 -22.89 -2.29 -16.41
N VAL A 106 -22.31 -1.09 -16.49
CA VAL A 106 -21.78 -0.52 -17.72
C VAL A 106 -20.44 0.15 -17.47
N ASP A 107 -19.48 -0.13 -18.34
CA ASP A 107 -18.18 0.52 -18.33
C ASP A 107 -18.27 1.89 -19.01
N LEU A 108 -18.05 2.95 -18.22
CA LEU A 108 -18.03 4.34 -18.67
C LEU A 108 -16.62 4.92 -18.73
N SER A 109 -15.58 4.08 -18.64
CA SER A 109 -14.19 4.51 -18.74
C SER A 109 -13.96 5.34 -20.00
N PRO A 110 -13.10 6.39 -19.95
CA PRO A 110 -12.74 7.20 -21.11
C PRO A 110 -12.20 6.35 -22.25
N LEU A 111 -12.66 6.59 -23.47
CA LEU A 111 -12.19 5.89 -24.68
C LEU A 111 -10.72 6.23 -25.02
N ASP A 112 -10.24 7.39 -24.62
CA ASP A 112 -8.82 7.78 -24.68
C ASP A 112 -8.32 8.11 -23.25
N PRO A 113 -7.64 7.16 -22.59
CA PRO A 113 -7.18 7.34 -21.19
C PRO A 113 -5.95 8.24 -21.06
N ARG A 114 -5.37 8.77 -22.17
CA ARG A 114 -4.14 9.56 -22.13
C ARG A 114 -4.34 10.87 -21.34
N GLY A 115 -3.85 10.87 -20.12
CA GLY A 115 -3.78 12.09 -19.29
C GLY A 115 -5.06 12.50 -18.59
N ARG A 116 -6.18 11.75 -18.72
CA ARG A 116 -7.43 12.04 -18.00
C ARG A 116 -7.56 11.15 -16.76
N ARG A 117 -7.90 11.74 -15.64
CA ARG A 117 -8.46 11.04 -14.47
C ARG A 117 -9.95 11.35 -14.39
N PRO A 118 -10.80 10.35 -14.08
CA PRO A 118 -10.50 8.94 -13.81
C PRO A 118 -10.13 8.15 -15.06
N ALA A 119 -9.29 7.10 -14.90
CA ALA A 119 -8.88 6.22 -15.98
C ALA A 119 -9.86 5.07 -16.20
N ALA A 120 -10.64 4.70 -15.18
CA ALA A 120 -11.66 3.67 -15.22
C ALA A 120 -12.87 4.09 -14.40
N VAL A 121 -14.07 3.98 -14.99
CA VAL A 121 -15.36 4.31 -14.36
C VAL A 121 -16.32 3.16 -14.61
N LEU A 122 -16.78 2.53 -13.53
CA LEU A 122 -17.82 1.51 -13.58
C LEU A 122 -19.13 2.12 -13.07
N ALA A 123 -20.22 1.94 -13.83
CA ALA A 123 -21.53 2.38 -13.42
C ALA A 123 -22.51 1.23 -13.29
N HIS A 124 -23.34 1.28 -12.27
CA HIS A 124 -24.49 0.40 -12.06
C HIS A 124 -25.78 1.17 -12.34
N VAL A 125 -26.56 0.65 -13.26
CA VAL A 125 -27.86 1.23 -13.63
C VAL A 125 -28.96 0.37 -13.06
N ARG A 126 -29.87 0.96 -12.28
CA ARG A 126 -30.98 0.25 -11.62
C ARG A 126 -32.32 1.01 -11.77
N PRO A 127 -33.46 0.31 -11.79
CA PRO A 127 -34.75 0.98 -11.81
C PRO A 127 -35.01 1.65 -10.46
N LEU A 128 -35.53 2.87 -10.47
CA LEU A 128 -35.89 3.64 -9.27
C LEU A 128 -37.41 3.67 -9.01
N GLY A 129 -38.23 3.13 -9.94
CA GLY A 129 -39.68 3.21 -9.91
C GLY A 129 -40.21 4.31 -10.83
N ASP A 130 -41.50 4.26 -11.14
CA ASP A 130 -42.22 5.27 -11.97
C ASP A 130 -41.51 5.60 -13.30
N GLY A 131 -40.77 4.62 -13.86
CA GLY A 131 -40.03 4.76 -15.11
C GLY A 131 -38.71 5.56 -15.01
N HIS A 132 -38.32 5.93 -13.82
CA HIS A 132 -37.02 6.51 -13.56
C HIS A 132 -35.95 5.42 -13.43
N THR A 133 -34.74 5.77 -13.78
CA THR A 133 -33.56 4.92 -13.62
C THR A 133 -32.48 5.69 -12.85
N MET A 134 -31.73 5.02 -11.99
CA MET A 134 -30.60 5.56 -11.27
C MET A 134 -29.32 4.98 -11.85
N VAL A 135 -28.35 5.85 -12.12
CA VAL A 135 -26.99 5.50 -12.50
C VAL A 135 -26.10 5.85 -11.32
N GLU A 136 -25.40 4.87 -10.82
CA GLU A 136 -24.44 4.96 -9.72
C GLU A 136 -23.07 4.60 -10.28
N ALA A 137 -22.16 5.58 -10.36
CA ALA A 137 -20.86 5.44 -11.00
C ALA A 137 -19.73 5.65 -10.00
N ALA A 138 -18.77 4.74 -10.00
CA ALA A 138 -17.60 4.77 -9.16
C ALA A 138 -16.31 4.88 -9.99
N ASP A 139 -15.32 5.62 -9.46
CA ASP A 139 -13.96 5.60 -9.98
C ASP A 139 -13.29 4.29 -9.55
N THR A 140 -13.08 3.40 -10.49
CA THR A 140 -12.40 2.11 -10.27
C THR A 140 -10.95 2.12 -10.73
N SER A 141 -10.39 3.30 -11.01
CA SER A 141 -9.02 3.43 -11.57
C SER A 141 -7.97 2.76 -10.71
N ASP A 142 -8.06 2.91 -9.40
CA ASP A 142 -7.06 2.32 -8.49
C ASP A 142 -7.22 0.80 -8.39
N ALA A 143 -8.45 0.28 -8.39
CA ALA A 143 -8.70 -1.15 -8.40
C ALA A 143 -8.19 -1.80 -9.71
N VAL A 144 -8.44 -1.17 -10.86
CA VAL A 144 -7.96 -1.64 -12.18
C VAL A 144 -6.43 -1.60 -12.24
N ARG A 145 -5.79 -0.54 -11.71
CA ARG A 145 -4.32 -0.45 -11.64
C ARG A 145 -3.74 -1.52 -10.75
N LEU A 146 -4.34 -1.75 -9.58
CA LEU A 146 -3.90 -2.80 -8.66
C LEU A 146 -3.97 -4.18 -9.30
N GLU A 147 -5.09 -4.48 -9.97
CA GLU A 147 -5.27 -5.76 -10.66
C GLU A 147 -4.31 -5.92 -11.86
N ALA A 148 -4.07 -4.85 -12.63
CA ALA A 148 -3.06 -4.85 -13.70
C ALA A 148 -1.66 -5.12 -13.13
N THR A 149 -1.28 -4.43 -12.06
CA THR A 149 0.01 -4.62 -11.37
C THR A 149 0.15 -6.06 -10.85
N ARG A 150 -0.94 -6.64 -10.33
CA ARG A 150 -0.96 -8.03 -9.86
C ARG A 150 -0.77 -9.02 -11.01
N ARG A 151 -1.45 -8.81 -12.14
CA ARG A 151 -1.28 -9.68 -13.32
C ARG A 151 0.12 -9.61 -13.88
N ASP A 152 0.68 -8.40 -14.02
CA ASP A 152 2.03 -8.20 -14.48
C ASP A 152 3.05 -8.86 -13.54
N PHE A 153 2.82 -8.78 -12.23
CA PHE A 153 3.63 -9.46 -11.25
C PHE A 153 3.64 -10.99 -11.45
N VAL A 154 2.46 -11.63 -11.54
CA VAL A 154 2.35 -13.08 -11.75
C VAL A 154 3.00 -13.51 -13.07
N ALA A 155 2.80 -12.75 -14.15
CA ALA A 155 3.41 -13.02 -15.44
C ALA A 155 4.94 -12.95 -15.36
N ASN A 156 5.47 -11.89 -14.75
CA ASN A 156 6.92 -11.71 -14.61
C ASN A 156 7.56 -12.77 -13.70
N VAL A 157 6.92 -13.12 -12.57
CA VAL A 157 7.37 -14.24 -11.72
C VAL A 157 7.46 -15.54 -12.53
N SER A 158 6.41 -15.84 -13.29
CA SER A 158 6.38 -17.06 -14.11
C SER A 158 7.51 -17.08 -15.14
N HIS A 159 7.81 -15.96 -15.76
CA HIS A 159 8.92 -15.84 -16.72
C HIS A 159 10.29 -15.98 -16.05
N GLU A 160 10.50 -15.29 -14.91
CA GLU A 160 11.79 -15.32 -14.19
C GLU A 160 12.05 -16.69 -13.53
N LEU A 161 11.01 -17.48 -13.21
CA LEU A 161 11.16 -18.87 -12.75
C LEU A 161 11.41 -19.86 -13.90
N LYS A 162 10.71 -19.71 -15.03
CA LYS A 162 10.82 -20.65 -16.16
C LYS A 162 12.22 -20.69 -16.76
N THR A 163 12.90 -19.55 -16.83
CA THR A 163 14.23 -19.42 -17.46
C THR A 163 15.30 -20.24 -16.73
N PRO A 164 15.53 -20.08 -15.41
CA PRO A 164 16.54 -20.87 -14.70
C PRO A 164 16.18 -22.36 -14.63
N VAL A 165 14.88 -22.71 -14.49
CA VAL A 165 14.44 -24.11 -14.51
C VAL A 165 14.75 -24.78 -15.84
N GLY A 166 14.45 -24.10 -16.96
CA GLY A 166 14.81 -24.60 -18.30
C GLY A 166 16.33 -24.72 -18.49
N ALA A 167 17.11 -23.74 -17.99
CA ALA A 167 18.57 -23.79 -18.08
C ALA A 167 19.14 -24.96 -17.26
N VAL A 168 18.63 -25.24 -16.07
CA VAL A 168 19.05 -26.41 -15.25
C VAL A 168 18.78 -27.71 -16.00
N GLY A 169 17.59 -27.85 -16.65
CA GLY A 169 17.26 -29.02 -17.47
C GLY A 169 18.26 -29.26 -18.60
N LEU A 170 18.51 -28.24 -19.42
CA LEU A 170 19.45 -28.30 -20.54
C LEU A 170 20.90 -28.58 -20.10
N LEU A 171 21.33 -27.99 -18.96
CA LEU A 171 22.66 -28.25 -18.41
C LEU A 171 22.80 -29.67 -17.86
N ALA A 172 21.72 -30.22 -17.29
CA ALA A 172 21.69 -31.60 -16.84
C ALA A 172 21.78 -32.59 -18.01
N GLU A 173 21.06 -32.36 -19.11
CA GLU A 173 21.19 -33.14 -20.35
C GLU A 173 22.62 -33.06 -20.89
N ALA A 174 23.23 -31.85 -20.94
CA ALA A 174 24.61 -31.69 -21.39
C ALA A 174 25.64 -32.42 -20.50
N ILE A 175 25.38 -32.58 -19.19
CA ILE A 175 26.22 -33.40 -18.31
C ILE A 175 26.12 -34.89 -18.67
N LEU A 176 24.91 -35.36 -19.00
CA LEU A 176 24.71 -36.77 -19.40
C LEU A 176 25.40 -37.06 -20.72
N ASP A 177 25.38 -36.12 -21.68
CA ASP A 177 26.05 -36.28 -22.98
C ASP A 177 27.58 -36.18 -22.86
N ALA A 178 28.10 -35.47 -21.87
CA ALA A 178 29.54 -35.27 -21.62
C ALA A 178 30.06 -36.18 -20.47
N ALA A 179 29.41 -37.31 -20.17
CA ALA A 179 29.70 -38.14 -18.99
C ALA A 179 31.15 -38.59 -18.92
N ASP A 180 31.83 -38.79 -20.05
CA ASP A 180 33.22 -39.20 -20.13
C ASP A 180 34.24 -38.06 -20.08
N ASP A 181 33.78 -36.76 -20.09
CA ASP A 181 34.61 -35.59 -19.99
C ASP A 181 34.42 -34.89 -18.63
N ALA A 182 35.34 -35.16 -17.70
CA ALA A 182 35.27 -34.63 -16.35
C ALA A 182 35.31 -33.09 -16.27
N ASP A 183 35.97 -32.41 -17.20
CA ASP A 183 36.08 -30.95 -17.23
C ASP A 183 34.76 -30.34 -17.69
N GLU A 184 34.13 -30.89 -18.71
CA GLU A 184 32.80 -30.48 -19.16
C GLU A 184 31.73 -30.71 -18.08
N VAL A 185 31.74 -31.92 -17.46
CA VAL A 185 30.83 -32.23 -16.35
C VAL A 185 30.98 -31.21 -15.22
N ARG A 186 32.19 -30.87 -14.81
CA ARG A 186 32.46 -29.88 -13.79
C ARG A 186 31.99 -28.48 -14.20
N ARG A 187 32.23 -28.10 -15.47
CA ARG A 187 31.80 -26.80 -16.03
C ARG A 187 30.28 -26.67 -16.02
N PHE A 188 29.55 -27.67 -16.48
CA PHE A 188 28.08 -27.65 -16.48
C PHE A 188 27.51 -27.75 -15.06
N GLY A 189 28.08 -28.60 -14.21
CA GLY A 189 27.71 -28.74 -12.79
C GLY A 189 27.83 -27.39 -12.04
N THR A 190 28.92 -26.65 -12.27
CA THR A 190 29.08 -25.32 -11.68
C THR A 190 28.02 -24.33 -12.14
N LYS A 191 27.59 -24.41 -13.41
CA LYS A 191 26.51 -23.59 -13.94
C LYS A 191 25.16 -23.95 -13.32
N ILE A 192 24.87 -25.27 -13.12
CA ILE A 192 23.64 -25.72 -12.45
C ILE A 192 23.58 -25.17 -11.02
N VAL A 193 24.68 -25.27 -10.25
CA VAL A 193 24.72 -24.72 -8.88
C VAL A 193 24.42 -23.22 -8.88
N ARG A 194 24.96 -22.47 -9.86
CA ARG A 194 24.68 -21.03 -9.99
C ARG A 194 23.21 -20.74 -10.26
N GLU A 195 22.59 -21.46 -11.19
CA GLU A 195 21.16 -21.28 -11.51
C GLU A 195 20.25 -21.72 -10.33
N ALA A 196 20.62 -22.78 -9.60
CA ALA A 196 19.90 -23.21 -8.41
C ALA A 196 19.95 -22.16 -7.29
N ASN A 197 21.13 -21.56 -7.03
CA ASN A 197 21.27 -20.48 -6.06
C ASN A 197 20.48 -19.24 -6.48
N ARG A 198 20.48 -18.89 -7.77
CA ARG A 198 19.67 -17.79 -8.29
C ARG A 198 18.18 -18.04 -8.08
N LEU A 199 17.71 -19.27 -8.30
CA LEU A 199 16.31 -19.64 -8.06
C LEU A 199 15.95 -19.54 -6.58
N GLY A 200 16.84 -19.99 -5.68
CA GLY A 200 16.68 -19.87 -4.23
C GLY A 200 16.53 -18.41 -3.79
N ASN A 201 17.37 -17.52 -4.28
CA ASN A 201 17.30 -16.09 -4.00
C ASN A 201 15.98 -15.49 -4.49
N LEU A 202 15.56 -15.82 -5.73
CA LEU A 202 14.29 -15.35 -6.28
C LEU A 202 13.10 -15.79 -5.42
N VAL A 203 13.06 -17.03 -4.95
CA VAL A 203 12.01 -17.54 -4.07
C VAL A 203 12.01 -16.78 -2.73
N THR A 204 13.18 -16.56 -2.14
CA THR A 204 13.32 -15.80 -0.89
C THR A 204 12.81 -14.34 -1.04
N GLU A 205 13.17 -13.68 -2.12
CA GLU A 205 12.69 -12.33 -2.45
C GLU A 205 11.17 -12.29 -2.68
N LEU A 206 10.60 -13.31 -3.33
CA LEU A 206 9.15 -13.43 -3.53
C LEU A 206 8.40 -13.61 -2.21
N ILE A 207 8.92 -14.43 -1.29
CA ILE A 207 8.34 -14.63 0.03
C ILE A 207 8.39 -13.32 0.83
N ALA A 208 9.53 -12.63 0.83
CA ALA A 208 9.68 -11.34 1.49
C ALA A 208 8.67 -10.31 0.94
N LEU A 209 8.55 -10.20 -0.38
CA LEU A 209 7.61 -9.30 -1.03
C LEU A 209 6.15 -9.67 -0.75
N SER A 210 5.80 -10.95 -0.72
CA SER A 210 4.46 -11.43 -0.39
C SER A 210 4.05 -11.05 1.03
N ARG A 211 4.94 -11.20 2.01
CA ARG A 211 4.70 -10.78 3.40
C ARG A 211 4.50 -9.27 3.53
N LEU A 212 5.27 -8.48 2.77
CA LEU A 212 5.20 -7.01 2.78
C LEU A 212 3.94 -6.45 2.10
N THR A 213 3.29 -7.21 1.21
CA THR A 213 2.10 -6.77 0.46
C THR A 213 0.80 -7.45 0.90
N GLY A 214 0.88 -8.42 1.80
CA GLY A 214 -0.28 -9.11 2.40
C GLY A 214 -1.04 -8.22 3.37
N ALA A 215 -2.32 -8.56 3.61
CA ALA A 215 -3.17 -7.92 4.61
C ALA A 215 -2.83 -8.35 6.07
N GLU A 216 -1.89 -9.26 6.24
CA GLU A 216 -1.32 -9.59 7.53
C GLU A 216 -0.46 -8.39 7.94
N GLY A 217 -0.88 -7.69 8.99
CA GLY A 217 -0.17 -6.53 9.52
C GLY A 217 1.32 -6.83 9.72
N LEU A 218 2.15 -5.77 9.74
CA LEU A 218 3.55 -5.90 10.11
C LEU A 218 3.67 -6.73 11.38
N PRO A 219 4.70 -7.62 11.49
CA PRO A 219 5.07 -8.20 12.77
C PRO A 219 5.22 -7.06 13.81
N GLU A 220 5.01 -7.36 15.07
CA GLU A 220 5.18 -6.38 16.14
C GLU A 220 6.53 -5.67 15.96
N LEU A 221 6.47 -4.36 15.72
CA LEU A 221 7.67 -3.55 15.58
C LEU A 221 8.39 -3.54 16.93
N SER A 222 9.70 -3.64 16.90
CA SER A 222 10.57 -3.58 18.09
C SER A 222 11.59 -2.46 17.94
N ILE A 223 12.25 -2.12 19.03
CA ILE A 223 13.40 -1.21 19.00
C ILE A 223 14.56 -1.95 18.33
N VAL A 224 15.13 -1.36 17.29
CA VAL A 224 16.21 -1.93 16.49
C VAL A 224 17.40 -0.98 16.51
N ASP A 225 18.54 -1.49 16.93
CA ASP A 225 19.83 -0.80 16.83
C ASP A 225 20.30 -0.82 15.35
N VAL A 226 20.49 0.37 14.79
CA VAL A 226 20.95 0.56 13.40
C VAL A 226 22.38 0.01 13.21
N ASP A 227 23.20 0.02 14.23
CA ASP A 227 24.56 -0.50 14.17
C ASP A 227 24.57 -2.03 14.09
N GLU A 228 23.63 -2.71 14.74
CA GLU A 228 23.42 -4.15 14.59
C GLU A 228 22.94 -4.52 13.18
N VAL A 229 21.99 -3.75 12.61
CA VAL A 229 21.53 -3.93 11.23
C VAL A 229 22.71 -3.85 10.24
N VAL A 230 23.57 -2.85 10.39
CA VAL A 230 24.75 -2.70 9.53
C VAL A 230 25.74 -3.85 9.74
N SER A 231 26.03 -4.21 10.99
CA SER A 231 26.96 -5.31 11.33
C SER A 231 26.50 -6.65 10.73
N GLU A 232 25.22 -6.98 10.87
CA GLU A 232 24.65 -8.22 10.31
C GLU A 232 24.68 -8.20 8.78
N THR A 233 24.37 -7.06 8.17
CA THR A 233 24.47 -6.88 6.71
C THR A 233 25.87 -7.14 6.20
N LEU A 234 26.88 -6.58 6.86
CA LEU A 234 28.29 -6.80 6.49
C LEU A 234 28.70 -8.26 6.62
N ALA A 235 28.26 -8.94 7.68
CA ALA A 235 28.51 -10.36 7.86
C ALA A 235 27.91 -11.21 6.72
N ARG A 236 26.68 -10.89 6.30
CA ARG A 236 25.99 -11.59 5.20
C ARG A 236 26.60 -11.32 3.83
N THR A 237 27.08 -10.10 3.56
CA THR A 237 27.58 -9.69 2.24
C THR A 237 29.09 -9.88 2.07
N ARG A 238 29.81 -10.27 3.12
CA ARG A 238 31.27 -10.41 3.15
C ARG A 238 31.81 -11.29 2.02
N LEU A 239 31.26 -12.50 1.86
CA LEU A 239 31.72 -13.45 0.85
C LEU A 239 31.49 -12.92 -0.58
N SER A 240 30.39 -12.23 -0.81
CA SER A 240 30.09 -11.60 -2.11
C SER A 240 31.08 -10.47 -2.42
N ALA A 241 31.43 -9.65 -1.42
CA ALA A 241 32.40 -8.58 -1.56
C ALA A 241 33.81 -9.13 -1.83
N GLU A 242 34.24 -10.16 -1.09
CA GLU A 242 35.53 -10.83 -1.30
C GLU A 242 35.62 -11.44 -2.71
N ALA A 243 34.58 -12.15 -3.15
CA ALA A 243 34.53 -12.76 -4.48
C ALA A 243 34.58 -11.71 -5.61
N ALA A 244 33.97 -10.54 -5.39
CA ALA A 244 33.99 -9.41 -6.32
C ALA A 244 35.25 -8.54 -6.22
N ARG A 245 36.10 -8.75 -5.23
CA ARG A 245 37.27 -7.92 -4.87
C ARG A 245 36.86 -6.46 -4.58
N ILE A 246 35.76 -6.29 -3.84
CA ILE A 246 35.25 -4.98 -3.41
C ILE A 246 35.55 -4.79 -1.94
N GLU A 247 36.13 -3.66 -1.60
CA GLU A 247 36.32 -3.24 -0.21
C GLU A 247 35.06 -2.51 0.29
N ILE A 248 34.48 -2.96 1.40
CA ILE A 248 33.36 -2.25 2.04
C ILE A 248 33.90 -1.38 3.16
N ILE A 249 33.75 -0.06 3.02
CA ILE A 249 34.18 0.94 3.99
C ILE A 249 32.96 1.36 4.81
N VAL A 250 33.05 1.27 6.14
CA VAL A 250 31.94 1.58 7.05
C VAL A 250 32.39 2.67 8.02
N ASP A 251 31.51 3.61 8.30
CA ASP A 251 31.73 4.64 9.31
C ASP A 251 31.69 4.07 10.75
N ARG A 252 31.91 4.93 11.73
CA ARG A 252 31.83 4.53 13.14
C ARG A 252 30.38 4.31 13.56
N ALA A 253 30.17 3.38 14.49
CA ALA A 253 28.91 3.18 15.20
C ALA A 253 28.44 4.48 15.86
N ILE A 254 27.15 4.76 15.80
CA ILE A 254 26.56 6.01 16.30
C ILE A 254 25.41 5.80 17.29
N GLY A 255 25.04 4.54 17.58
CA GLY A 255 24.03 4.17 18.60
C GLY A 255 22.64 4.74 18.32
N LEU A 256 22.21 4.80 17.05
CA LEU A 256 20.88 5.25 16.69
C LEU A 256 19.90 4.08 16.68
N GLU A 257 18.70 4.30 17.20
CA GLU A 257 17.62 3.33 17.26
C GLU A 257 16.43 3.76 16.40
N VAL A 258 15.76 2.77 15.84
CA VAL A 258 14.52 2.93 15.06
C VAL A 258 13.49 1.90 15.50
N GLU A 259 12.22 2.17 15.29
CA GLU A 259 11.17 1.19 15.47
C GLU A 259 11.01 0.36 14.18
N GLY A 260 11.15 -0.97 14.30
CA GLY A 260 11.09 -1.81 13.10
C GLY A 260 11.23 -3.32 13.32
N ASP A 261 11.28 -4.04 12.21
CA ASP A 261 11.66 -5.46 12.12
C ASP A 261 13.12 -5.54 11.65
N GLN A 262 14.02 -5.98 12.55
CA GLN A 262 15.44 -6.10 12.27
C GLN A 262 15.71 -6.95 11.02
N THR A 263 15.01 -8.08 10.85
CA THR A 263 15.21 -8.99 9.72
C THR A 263 14.87 -8.33 8.38
N LEU A 264 13.79 -7.55 8.34
CA LEU A 264 13.40 -6.81 7.14
C LEU A 264 14.36 -5.66 6.85
N LEU A 265 14.82 -4.92 7.87
CA LEU A 265 15.79 -3.83 7.70
C LEU A 265 17.14 -4.35 7.22
N VAL A 266 17.63 -5.47 7.78
CA VAL A 266 18.85 -6.17 7.31
C VAL A 266 18.65 -6.63 5.86
N THR A 267 17.49 -7.20 5.52
CA THR A 267 17.20 -7.62 4.14
C THR A 267 17.23 -6.43 3.17
N ALA A 268 16.65 -5.30 3.56
CA ALA A 268 16.67 -4.09 2.73
C ALA A 268 18.11 -3.58 2.52
N LEU A 269 18.89 -3.48 3.60
CA LEU A 269 20.27 -3.01 3.50
C LEU A 269 21.18 -3.99 2.73
N CYS A 270 20.99 -5.31 2.89
CA CYS A 270 21.67 -6.34 2.08
C CYS A 270 21.40 -6.12 0.59
N ASN A 271 20.15 -5.89 0.19
CA ASN A 271 19.81 -5.62 -1.21
C ASN A 271 20.55 -4.39 -1.78
N LEU A 272 20.73 -3.33 -0.98
CA LEU A 272 21.48 -2.15 -1.42
C LEU A 272 22.98 -2.45 -1.54
N VAL A 273 23.56 -3.15 -0.56
CA VAL A 273 25.00 -3.48 -0.55
C VAL A 273 25.32 -4.49 -1.67
N GLU A 274 24.51 -5.50 -1.88
CA GLU A 274 24.68 -6.46 -2.98
C GLU A 274 24.58 -5.80 -4.36
N ASN A 275 23.65 -4.86 -4.54
CA ASN A 275 23.58 -4.04 -5.74
C ASN A 275 24.86 -3.20 -5.92
N ALA A 276 25.34 -2.55 -4.88
CA ALA A 276 26.57 -1.77 -4.93
C ALA A 276 27.79 -2.63 -5.31
N ILE A 277 27.90 -3.85 -4.77
CA ILE A 277 28.94 -4.83 -5.13
C ILE A 277 28.80 -5.26 -6.60
N ALA A 278 27.59 -5.62 -7.05
CA ALA A 278 27.34 -6.17 -8.39
C ALA A 278 27.61 -5.16 -9.52
N TYR A 279 27.41 -3.87 -9.26
CA TYR A 279 27.56 -2.83 -10.29
C TYR A 279 28.86 -2.04 -10.18
N SER A 280 29.67 -2.23 -9.13
CA SER A 280 31.01 -1.63 -9.01
C SER A 280 32.04 -2.39 -9.84
N PRO A 281 33.04 -1.72 -10.39
CA PRO A 281 34.20 -2.39 -10.99
C PRO A 281 35.04 -3.09 -9.92
N PRO A 282 35.76 -4.16 -10.26
CA PRO A 282 36.72 -4.79 -9.32
C PRO A 282 37.69 -3.77 -8.73
N GLU A 283 38.08 -3.97 -7.48
CA GLU A 283 38.99 -3.10 -6.72
C GLU A 283 38.44 -1.70 -6.38
N ALA A 284 37.16 -1.43 -6.71
CA ALA A 284 36.48 -0.26 -6.19
C ALA A 284 36.08 -0.45 -4.71
N SER A 285 35.72 0.65 -4.06
CA SER A 285 35.15 0.62 -2.71
C SER A 285 33.67 0.93 -2.73
N VAL A 286 32.91 0.24 -1.88
CA VAL A 286 31.52 0.56 -1.51
C VAL A 286 31.55 1.14 -0.10
N SER A 287 30.87 2.27 0.13
CA SER A 287 30.80 2.86 1.46
C SER A 287 29.40 2.74 2.04
N VAL A 288 29.32 2.38 3.32
CA VAL A 288 28.09 2.38 4.13
C VAL A 288 28.27 3.42 5.22
N SER A 289 27.40 4.42 5.27
CA SER A 289 27.47 5.50 6.26
C SER A 289 26.11 5.73 6.92
N ARG A 290 26.17 6.15 8.20
CA ARG A 290 25.01 6.40 9.04
C ARG A 290 25.04 7.82 9.56
N ARG A 291 23.91 8.48 9.63
CA ARG A 291 23.80 9.79 10.25
C ARG A 291 22.38 10.07 10.71
N GLN A 292 22.26 10.91 11.71
CA GLN A 292 20.99 11.52 12.09
C GLN A 292 20.79 12.83 11.30
N VAL A 293 19.59 13.02 10.77
CA VAL A 293 19.18 14.26 10.09
C VAL A 293 17.81 14.67 10.62
N GLY A 294 17.79 15.59 11.59
CA GLY A 294 16.58 15.94 12.32
C GLY A 294 16.01 14.70 13.03
N ASP A 295 14.74 14.41 12.78
CA ASP A 295 14.01 13.27 13.36
C ASP A 295 14.12 11.99 12.52
N THR A 296 15.13 11.90 11.66
CA THR A 296 15.34 10.72 10.80
C THR A 296 16.75 10.17 10.92
N VAL A 297 16.85 8.84 10.84
CA VAL A 297 18.11 8.12 10.64
C VAL A 297 18.29 7.88 9.15
N GLU A 298 19.45 8.24 8.62
CA GLU A 298 19.85 7.97 7.25
C GLU A 298 20.97 6.92 7.21
N ILE A 299 20.75 5.83 6.46
CA ILE A 299 21.78 4.83 6.14
C ILE A 299 22.03 4.93 4.64
N ALA A 300 23.21 5.37 4.24
CA ALA A 300 23.57 5.58 2.85
C ALA A 300 24.58 4.53 2.37
N VAL A 301 24.28 3.88 1.24
CA VAL A 301 25.16 2.96 0.52
C VAL A 301 25.61 3.65 -0.75
N THR A 302 26.92 3.89 -0.89
CA THR A 302 27.50 4.56 -2.06
C THR A 302 28.40 3.61 -2.82
N ASP A 303 28.15 3.46 -4.12
CA ASP A 303 28.97 2.71 -5.05
C ASP A 303 29.73 3.64 -6.03
N ARG A 304 30.77 3.08 -6.67
CA ARG A 304 31.50 3.72 -7.76
C ARG A 304 31.26 3.01 -9.09
N GLY A 305 30.04 2.54 -9.26
CA GLY A 305 29.62 1.77 -10.44
C GLY A 305 29.30 2.63 -11.66
N ILE A 306 28.54 2.01 -12.57
CA ILE A 306 28.14 2.62 -13.84
C ILE A 306 27.19 3.81 -13.69
N GLY A 307 26.54 3.96 -12.53
CA GLY A 307 25.50 4.96 -12.31
C GLY A 307 24.21 4.67 -13.09
N ILE A 308 23.18 5.49 -12.85
CA ILE A 308 21.83 5.32 -13.38
C ILE A 308 21.39 6.62 -14.04
N ALA A 309 20.94 6.53 -15.30
CA ALA A 309 20.43 7.67 -16.04
C ALA A 309 19.16 8.26 -15.38
N PRO A 310 18.95 9.60 -15.43
CA PRO A 310 17.85 10.26 -14.74
C PRO A 310 16.46 9.70 -15.07
N GLU A 311 16.22 9.28 -16.31
CA GLU A 311 14.98 8.68 -16.79
C GLU A 311 14.67 7.34 -16.13
N HIS A 312 15.66 6.63 -15.58
CA HIS A 312 15.50 5.32 -14.93
C HIS A 312 15.44 5.41 -13.41
N GLN A 313 15.89 6.51 -12.80
CA GLN A 313 16.04 6.62 -11.34
C GLN A 313 14.73 6.43 -10.55
N LYS A 314 13.59 6.82 -11.13
CA LYS A 314 12.28 6.55 -10.51
C LYS A 314 11.83 5.10 -10.73
N ARG A 315 12.22 4.53 -11.88
CA ARG A 315 11.78 3.21 -12.31
C ARG A 315 12.56 2.07 -11.70
N VAL A 316 13.78 2.30 -11.23
CA VAL A 316 14.61 1.23 -10.61
C VAL A 316 13.97 0.62 -9.36
N PHE A 317 12.98 1.27 -8.77
CA PHE A 317 12.18 0.76 -7.64
C PHE A 317 10.90 0.02 -8.09
N GLU A 318 10.64 -0.07 -9.41
CA GLU A 318 9.55 -0.88 -9.95
C GLU A 318 9.95 -2.36 -9.92
N ARG A 319 8.98 -3.24 -9.66
CA ARG A 319 9.22 -4.69 -9.62
C ARG A 319 9.68 -5.20 -10.99
N PHE A 320 10.71 -6.03 -11.02
CA PHE A 320 11.32 -6.63 -12.23
C PHE A 320 11.94 -5.62 -13.21
N PHE A 321 12.02 -4.35 -12.84
CA PHE A 321 12.65 -3.35 -13.70
C PHE A 321 14.17 -3.54 -13.71
N ARG A 322 14.75 -3.45 -14.91
CA ARG A 322 16.20 -3.53 -15.16
C ARG A 322 16.57 -2.58 -16.25
N VAL A 323 17.62 -1.78 -16.06
CA VAL A 323 18.15 -0.87 -17.09
C VAL A 323 18.74 -1.67 -18.25
N ASP A 324 19.49 -2.74 -17.97
CA ASP A 324 20.06 -3.67 -18.95
C ASP A 324 19.72 -5.12 -18.56
N PRO A 325 18.72 -5.74 -19.22
CA PRO A 325 18.31 -7.11 -18.90
C PRO A 325 19.38 -8.18 -19.20
N ALA A 326 20.29 -7.93 -20.15
CA ALA A 326 21.33 -8.90 -20.52
C ALA A 326 22.43 -8.95 -19.47
N ARG A 327 22.94 -7.80 -19.06
CA ARG A 327 23.97 -7.67 -18.02
C ARG A 327 23.46 -8.14 -16.65
N SER A 328 22.23 -7.76 -16.29
CA SER A 328 21.62 -8.15 -15.01
C SER A 328 21.40 -9.65 -14.88
N ARG A 329 21.17 -10.37 -16.00
CA ARG A 329 21.13 -11.84 -15.98
C ARG A 329 22.48 -12.47 -15.69
N ALA A 330 23.56 -11.87 -16.17
CA ALA A 330 24.93 -12.35 -15.89
C ALA A 330 25.32 -12.15 -14.43
N THR A 331 24.83 -11.10 -13.76
CA THR A 331 25.07 -10.81 -12.34
C THR A 331 24.02 -11.43 -11.40
N GLY A 332 23.04 -12.18 -11.92
CA GLY A 332 22.03 -12.89 -11.12
C GLY A 332 20.89 -12.02 -10.56
N GLY A 333 20.82 -10.73 -10.92
CA GLY A 333 19.79 -9.82 -10.42
C GLY A 333 18.38 -10.22 -10.85
N THR A 334 17.43 -10.19 -9.94
CA THR A 334 16.00 -10.54 -10.16
C THR A 334 15.18 -9.32 -10.56
N GLY A 335 15.63 -8.11 -10.20
CA GLY A 335 14.88 -6.86 -10.34
C GLY A 335 13.83 -6.66 -9.25
N LEU A 336 13.88 -7.46 -8.17
CA LEU A 336 12.99 -7.32 -7.01
C LEU A 336 13.65 -6.60 -5.83
N GLY A 337 14.98 -6.67 -5.69
CA GLY A 337 15.69 -6.17 -4.52
C GLY A 337 15.38 -4.71 -4.17
N LEU A 338 15.46 -3.77 -5.13
CA LEU A 338 15.13 -2.36 -4.87
C LEU A 338 13.63 -2.12 -4.60
N ALA A 339 12.75 -2.93 -5.17
CA ALA A 339 11.33 -2.89 -4.85
C ALA A 339 11.08 -3.35 -3.39
N ILE A 340 11.80 -4.38 -2.93
CA ILE A 340 11.77 -4.83 -1.54
C ILE A 340 12.25 -3.71 -0.61
N VAL A 341 13.39 -3.07 -0.91
CA VAL A 341 13.87 -1.90 -0.12
C VAL A 341 12.78 -0.85 0.04
N LYS A 342 12.15 -0.45 -1.05
CA LYS A 342 11.08 0.55 -1.03
C LYS A 342 9.89 0.12 -0.17
N HIS A 343 9.45 -1.13 -0.27
CA HIS A 343 8.32 -1.64 0.52
C HIS A 343 8.68 -1.79 2.00
N VAL A 344 9.87 -2.29 2.31
CA VAL A 344 10.34 -2.38 3.71
C VAL A 344 10.33 -1.00 4.34
N LEU A 345 10.94 0.00 3.71
CA LEU A 345 11.01 1.35 4.28
C LEU A 345 9.63 1.99 4.41
N ALA A 346 8.75 1.84 3.40
CA ALA A 346 7.38 2.36 3.47
C ALA A 346 6.59 1.76 4.65
N ASN A 347 6.77 0.47 4.93
CA ASN A 347 6.14 -0.21 6.05
C ASN A 347 6.70 0.22 7.42
N HIS A 348 7.91 0.78 7.45
CA HIS A 348 8.55 1.35 8.64
C HIS A 348 8.40 2.89 8.72
N GLY A 349 7.44 3.48 7.99
CA GLY A 349 7.22 4.93 7.97
C GLY A 349 8.36 5.73 7.32
N GLY A 350 9.28 5.04 6.63
CA GLY A 350 10.46 5.61 6.00
C GLY A 350 10.36 5.71 4.47
N GLU A 351 11.45 6.12 3.86
CA GLU A 351 11.59 6.23 2.40
C GLU A 351 13.00 5.86 1.93
N VAL A 352 13.13 5.46 0.65
CA VAL A 352 14.42 5.32 -0.02
C VAL A 352 14.63 6.49 -0.97
N ARG A 353 15.84 7.08 -0.93
CA ARG A 353 16.29 8.12 -1.86
C ARG A 353 17.45 7.62 -2.70
N ILE A 354 17.56 8.16 -3.90
CA ILE A 354 18.65 7.87 -4.82
C ILE A 354 19.29 9.17 -5.29
N TRP A 355 20.61 9.20 -5.27
CA TRP A 355 21.43 10.10 -6.06
C TRP A 355 22.30 9.24 -6.98
N SER A 356 22.32 9.53 -8.28
CA SER A 356 23.14 8.77 -9.20
C SER A 356 23.50 9.59 -10.43
N ARG A 357 24.72 9.36 -10.93
CA ARG A 357 25.21 9.97 -12.17
C ARG A 357 25.92 8.90 -13.01
N PRO A 358 25.55 8.76 -14.30
CA PRO A 358 26.22 7.84 -15.21
C PRO A 358 27.73 8.02 -15.22
N GLY A 359 28.46 6.92 -15.11
CA GLY A 359 29.94 6.90 -15.04
C GLY A 359 30.56 7.34 -13.74
N THR A 360 29.77 7.74 -12.73
CA THR A 360 30.27 8.18 -11.40
C THR A 360 29.93 7.20 -10.30
N GLY A 361 28.74 6.60 -10.36
CA GLY A 361 28.19 5.70 -9.36
C GLY A 361 26.83 6.15 -8.82
N SER A 362 26.39 5.50 -7.75
CA SER A 362 25.10 5.78 -7.12
C SER A 362 25.23 5.84 -5.59
N THR A 363 24.36 6.61 -4.96
CA THR A 363 24.12 6.59 -3.53
C THR A 363 22.65 6.30 -3.29
N PHE A 364 22.35 5.21 -2.62
CA PHE A 364 21.03 4.87 -2.13
C PHE A 364 20.96 5.15 -0.64
N THR A 365 19.97 5.91 -0.22
CA THR A 365 19.81 6.33 1.19
C THR A 365 18.49 5.80 1.72
N MET A 366 18.55 4.92 2.72
CA MET A 366 17.42 4.52 3.54
C MET A 366 17.19 5.62 4.58
N ARG A 367 15.95 6.09 4.71
CA ARG A 367 15.52 7.07 5.71
C ARG A 367 14.44 6.45 6.56
N LEU A 368 14.65 6.45 7.86
CA LEU A 368 13.74 5.87 8.86
C LEU A 368 13.47 6.92 9.95
N PRO A 369 12.25 6.96 10.52
CA PRO A 369 11.99 7.76 11.70
C PRO A 369 12.95 7.37 12.83
N LEU A 370 13.56 8.35 13.47
CA LEU A 370 14.37 8.14 14.67
C LEU A 370 13.43 7.80 15.83
N LEU A 371 13.77 6.78 16.63
CA LEU A 371 13.12 6.57 17.90
C LEU A 371 13.57 7.68 18.87
N VAL A 372 12.66 8.61 19.17
CA VAL A 372 12.89 9.61 20.20
C VAL A 372 12.38 9.01 21.50
N GLU A 373 13.26 8.74 22.46
CA GLU A 373 12.80 8.49 23.84
C GLU A 373 12.00 9.71 24.29
N GLU A 374 10.69 9.56 24.53
CA GLU A 374 9.95 10.54 25.31
C GLU A 374 10.63 10.62 26.68
N THR A 375 11.46 11.62 26.85
CA THR A 375 12.00 11.96 28.17
C THR A 375 10.79 12.39 28.99
N ASP A 376 10.32 11.51 29.86
CA ASP A 376 9.37 11.84 30.92
C ASP A 376 10.03 12.93 31.76
N GLU A 377 9.82 14.20 31.38
CA GLU A 377 10.17 15.33 32.27
C GLU A 377 9.29 15.13 33.52
N PRO A 378 9.90 14.89 34.68
CA PRO A 378 9.14 14.79 35.91
C PRO A 378 8.41 16.12 36.11
N ALA A 379 7.09 16.08 36.12
CA ALA A 379 6.24 17.23 36.40
C ALA A 379 6.79 17.98 37.63
N GLU A 380 7.29 19.17 37.39
CA GLU A 380 7.80 20.09 38.41
C GLU A 380 6.70 20.24 39.48
N SER A 381 6.96 19.67 40.65
CA SER A 381 6.10 19.78 41.80
C SER A 381 6.02 21.25 42.23
N VAL A 382 4.90 21.89 41.96
CA VAL A 382 4.55 23.22 42.47
C VAL A 382 4.65 23.20 43.98
N PRO A 383 5.51 24.01 44.63
CA PRO A 383 5.54 24.06 46.09
C PRO A 383 4.25 24.71 46.62
N ALA A 384 3.53 23.98 47.46
CA ALA A 384 2.38 24.49 48.19
C ALA A 384 2.83 25.60 49.13
N HIS A 385 2.47 26.86 48.82
CA HIS A 385 2.57 27.98 49.77
C HIS A 385 1.60 27.76 50.91
N LEU A 386 2.13 27.34 52.06
CA LEU A 386 1.50 27.44 53.35
C LEU A 386 1.32 28.93 53.75
N GLY A 387 0.12 29.42 53.63
CA GLY A 387 -0.29 30.69 54.23
C GLY A 387 -0.32 30.57 55.75
N GLY A 388 0.62 31.22 56.42
CA GLY A 388 0.58 31.42 57.90
C GLY A 388 -0.15 32.66 58.24
N THR A 389 -1.10 32.51 59.12
CA THR A 389 -1.87 33.51 59.86
C THR A 389 -1.01 34.48 60.64
N ARG A 390 -1.35 35.79 60.54
CA ARG A 390 -1.56 36.68 61.71
C ARG A 390 -2.39 37.89 61.31
#